data_e026e34f0ac8e464bb4c7c971686fafc
#
_entry.id   e026e34f0ac8e464bb4c7c971686fafc
#
_cell.length_a   1.000
_cell.length_b   1.000
_cell.length_c   1.000
_cell.angle_alpha   90.00
_cell.angle_beta   90.00
_cell.angle_gamma   90.00
#
_symmetry.space_group_name_H-M   'P 1'
#
loop_
_entity.id
_entity.type
_entity.pdbx_description
1 polymer ?
#
loop_
_entity_poly.entity_id
_entity_poly.type
_entity_poly.pdbx_seq_one_letter_code
_entity_poly.pdbx_strand_id
1 'polypeptide(L)'
;MGLQGIALACARHPWRTIAAWIALVVLAVLAIGALLGGALTTEGNPTNDPQSQRAEDALAAGFPPSVGAAVTDVIVVRSDRYRAHTPRFDAVVRSLAGAVRPAGGVDAVRSYLDTRDPALVSQDRRATMVQFVDASDAGIDHIVAAVERADALPGFDASVTGQKTIDRDFNALSESDLQSG
;
A
#
# COMPACT_ATOMS: atom_id res chain seq x y z
N MET A 1 -30.54 -22.69 37.86
CA MET A 1 -29.89 -21.64 38.70
C MET A 1 -30.48 -20.31 38.28
N GLY A 2 -31.27 -19.68 39.16
CA GLY A 2 -31.94 -18.43 38.82
C GLY A 2 -30.99 -17.22 38.92
N LEU A 3 -31.28 -16.10 38.22
CA LEU A 3 -30.55 -14.85 38.24
C LEU A 3 -30.23 -14.34 39.67
N GLN A 4 -31.11 -14.64 40.64
CA GLN A 4 -30.90 -14.31 42.07
C GLN A 4 -29.69 -15.04 42.68
N GLY A 5 -29.41 -16.28 42.30
CA GLY A 5 -28.25 -17.03 42.81
C GLY A 5 -26.90 -16.46 42.29
N ILE A 6 -26.89 -15.98 41.05
CA ILE A 6 -25.72 -15.34 40.46
C ILE A 6 -25.45 -13.99 41.14
N ALA A 7 -26.48 -13.18 41.35
CA ALA A 7 -26.36 -11.87 42.02
C ALA A 7 -25.81 -12.02 43.46
N LEU A 8 -26.27 -12.98 44.21
CA LEU A 8 -25.76 -13.26 45.56
C LEU A 8 -24.33 -13.80 45.58
N ALA A 9 -23.94 -14.61 44.64
CA ALA A 9 -22.57 -15.12 44.51
C ALA A 9 -21.59 -13.97 44.14
N CYS A 10 -21.98 -13.09 43.25
CA CYS A 10 -21.19 -11.89 42.89
C CYS A 10 -21.01 -10.93 44.07
N ALA A 11 -22.06 -10.74 44.88
CA ALA A 11 -22.00 -9.89 46.06
C ALA A 11 -21.13 -10.44 47.19
N ARG A 12 -21.07 -11.77 47.33
CA ARG A 12 -20.26 -12.46 48.35
C ARG A 12 -18.77 -12.52 48.02
N HIS A 13 -18.41 -12.47 46.73
CA HIS A 13 -17.02 -12.58 46.31
C HIS A 13 -16.66 -11.54 45.22
N PRO A 14 -16.67 -10.24 45.56
CA PRO A 14 -16.47 -9.18 44.60
C PRO A 14 -15.15 -9.29 43.82
N TRP A 15 -14.07 -9.66 44.53
CA TRP A 15 -12.76 -9.85 43.89
C TRP A 15 -12.70 -10.97 42.89
N ARG A 16 -13.45 -12.08 43.10
CA ARG A 16 -13.55 -13.18 42.14
C ARG A 16 -14.35 -12.77 40.91
N THR A 17 -15.37 -11.98 41.10
CA THR A 17 -16.18 -11.45 39.98
C THR A 17 -15.35 -10.49 39.13
N ILE A 18 -14.60 -9.59 39.76
CA ILE A 18 -13.70 -8.68 39.03
C ILE A 18 -12.62 -9.47 38.29
N ALA A 19 -11.98 -10.44 38.95
CA ALA A 19 -10.97 -11.29 38.31
C ALA A 19 -11.52 -12.08 37.12
N ALA A 20 -12.75 -12.60 37.23
CA ALA A 20 -13.41 -13.29 36.12
C ALA A 20 -13.69 -12.35 34.93
N TRP A 21 -14.12 -11.12 35.18
CA TRP A 21 -14.33 -10.13 34.14
C TRP A 21 -13.01 -9.69 33.47
N ILE A 22 -11.97 -9.46 34.24
CA ILE A 22 -10.63 -9.15 33.70
C ILE A 22 -10.13 -10.32 32.84
N ALA A 23 -10.26 -11.55 33.31
CA ALA A 23 -9.87 -12.74 32.54
C ALA A 23 -10.65 -12.85 31.23
N LEU A 24 -11.96 -12.56 31.25
CA LEU A 24 -12.81 -12.59 30.06
C LEU A 24 -12.42 -11.49 29.05
N VAL A 25 -12.12 -10.29 29.52
CA VAL A 25 -11.64 -9.19 28.67
C VAL A 25 -10.28 -9.52 28.05
N VAL A 26 -9.34 -10.03 28.83
CA VAL A 26 -8.03 -10.46 28.32
C VAL A 26 -8.20 -11.57 27.27
N LEU A 27 -9.06 -12.55 27.53
CA LEU A 27 -9.32 -13.64 26.60
C LEU A 27 -9.99 -13.14 25.31
N ALA A 28 -10.88 -12.17 25.43
CA ALA A 28 -11.50 -11.52 24.26
C ALA A 28 -10.47 -10.74 23.42
N VAL A 29 -9.59 -9.97 24.05
CA VAL A 29 -8.51 -9.24 23.36
C VAL A 29 -7.54 -10.21 22.67
N LEU A 30 -7.15 -11.29 23.33
CA LEU A 30 -6.31 -12.32 22.73
C LEU A 30 -7.00 -13.02 21.56
N ALA A 31 -8.29 -13.32 21.69
CA ALA A 31 -9.09 -13.92 20.62
C ALA A 31 -9.24 -12.97 19.42
N ILE A 32 -9.46 -11.68 19.67
CA ILE A 32 -9.49 -10.64 18.64
C ILE A 32 -8.14 -10.59 17.93
N GLY A 33 -7.03 -10.49 18.66
CA GLY A 33 -5.69 -10.46 18.05
C GLY A 33 -5.35 -11.70 17.23
N ALA A 34 -5.79 -12.89 17.69
CA ALA A 34 -5.51 -14.16 17.01
C ALA A 34 -6.42 -14.42 15.80
N LEU A 35 -7.68 -13.98 15.87
CA LEU A 35 -8.69 -14.30 14.84
C LEU A 35 -8.90 -13.15 13.84
N LEU A 36 -8.76 -11.90 14.26
CA LEU A 36 -8.97 -10.74 13.40
C LEU A 36 -7.70 -10.36 12.62
N GLY A 37 -6.51 -10.67 13.12
CA GLY A 37 -5.25 -10.36 12.42
C GLY A 37 -5.11 -10.99 11.03
N GLY A 38 -5.88 -12.06 10.76
CA GLY A 38 -5.96 -12.68 9.43
C GLY A 38 -7.27 -12.40 8.67
N ALA A 39 -8.26 -11.76 9.32
CA ALA A 39 -9.58 -11.49 8.73
C ALA A 39 -9.75 -10.02 8.29
N LEU A 40 -8.94 -9.11 8.84
CA LEU A 40 -8.85 -7.72 8.42
C LEU A 40 -7.68 -7.59 7.45
N THR A 41 -7.82 -8.15 6.26
CA THR A 41 -6.98 -7.74 5.14
C THR A 41 -7.59 -6.46 4.58
N THR A 42 -6.84 -5.38 4.62
CA THR A 42 -7.12 -4.15 3.88
C THR A 42 -7.00 -4.37 2.36
N GLU A 43 -6.47 -5.49 1.94
CA GLU A 43 -6.58 -5.99 0.58
C GLU A 43 -8.01 -6.48 0.39
N GLY A 44 -8.78 -5.78 -0.43
CA GLY A 44 -10.13 -6.14 -0.83
C GLY A 44 -10.18 -7.43 -1.65
N ASN A 45 -9.50 -8.47 -1.16
CA ASN A 45 -9.57 -9.82 -1.73
C ASN A 45 -10.94 -10.40 -1.37
N PRO A 46 -11.83 -10.51 -2.35
CA PRO A 46 -13.16 -11.07 -2.11
C PRO A 46 -13.03 -12.51 -1.69
N THR A 47 -13.60 -12.86 -0.53
CA THR A 47 -13.63 -14.23 0.00
C THR A 47 -14.49 -15.19 -0.83
N ASN A 48 -15.22 -14.68 -1.82
CA ASN A 48 -16.16 -15.45 -2.66
C ASN A 48 -15.76 -15.29 -4.11
N ASP A 49 -14.87 -16.02 -4.65
CA ASP A 49 -14.52 -16.15 -6.07
C ASP A 49 -15.52 -15.41 -7.05
N PRO A 50 -15.58 -14.06 -7.04
CA PRO A 50 -16.54 -13.29 -7.83
C PRO A 50 -16.20 -13.37 -9.31
N GLN A 51 -17.18 -13.08 -10.16
CA GLN A 51 -16.97 -13.09 -11.61
C GLN A 51 -15.81 -12.20 -12.08
N SER A 52 -15.56 -11.10 -11.39
CA SER A 52 -14.42 -10.20 -11.67
C SER A 52 -13.08 -10.90 -11.47
N GLN A 53 -12.92 -11.63 -10.37
CA GLN A 53 -11.68 -12.34 -10.07
C GLN A 53 -11.43 -13.48 -11.07
N ARG A 54 -12.47 -14.24 -11.43
CA ARG A 54 -12.38 -15.25 -12.50
C ARG A 54 -12.03 -14.66 -13.87
N ALA A 55 -12.49 -13.45 -14.15
CA ALA A 55 -12.11 -12.72 -15.36
C ALA A 55 -10.65 -12.27 -15.32
N GLU A 56 -10.15 -11.78 -14.19
CA GLU A 56 -8.74 -11.43 -13.98
C GLU A 56 -7.83 -12.65 -14.10
N ASP A 57 -8.19 -13.76 -13.46
CA ASP A 57 -7.45 -15.03 -13.57
C ASP A 57 -7.41 -15.54 -15.00
N ALA A 58 -8.53 -15.44 -15.73
CA ALA A 58 -8.60 -15.83 -17.14
C ALA A 58 -7.75 -14.90 -18.04
N LEU A 59 -7.71 -13.59 -17.73
CA LEU A 59 -6.83 -12.65 -18.41
C LEU A 59 -5.36 -12.95 -18.11
N ALA A 60 -5.00 -13.19 -16.85
CA ALA A 60 -3.64 -13.53 -16.45
C ALA A 60 -3.16 -14.85 -17.08
N ALA A 61 -4.05 -15.84 -17.22
CA ALA A 61 -3.72 -17.14 -17.82
C ALA A 61 -3.67 -17.09 -19.36
N GLY A 62 -4.47 -16.23 -19.99
CA GLY A 62 -4.64 -16.19 -21.45
C GLY A 62 -3.80 -15.16 -22.18
N PHE A 63 -3.28 -14.15 -21.47
CA PHE A 63 -2.53 -13.06 -22.08
C PHE A 63 -1.13 -12.94 -21.45
N PRO A 64 -0.12 -12.54 -22.27
CA PRO A 64 1.23 -12.35 -21.71
C PRO A 64 1.24 -11.25 -20.64
N PRO A 65 2.12 -11.34 -19.64
CA PRO A 65 2.19 -10.40 -18.50
C PRO A 65 2.22 -8.92 -18.91
N SER A 66 2.70 -8.62 -20.11
CA SER A 66 2.75 -7.25 -20.66
C SER A 66 1.36 -6.66 -21.01
N VAL A 67 0.32 -7.48 -21.07
CA VAL A 67 -1.04 -7.06 -21.43
C VAL A 67 -1.99 -7.12 -20.22
N GLY A 68 -1.72 -8.00 -19.25
CA GLY A 68 -2.56 -8.22 -18.08
C GLY A 68 -2.03 -7.63 -16.79
N ALA A 69 -0.76 -7.24 -16.75
CA ALA A 69 -0.22 -6.55 -15.58
C ALA A 69 -0.78 -5.12 -15.56
N ALA A 70 -1.88 -4.93 -14.84
CA ALA A 70 -2.38 -3.61 -14.54
C ALA A 70 -1.26 -2.84 -13.84
N VAL A 71 -0.85 -1.70 -14.39
CA VAL A 71 0.01 -0.76 -13.69
C VAL A 71 -0.71 -0.37 -12.42
N THR A 72 -0.19 -0.77 -11.27
CA THR A 72 -0.84 -0.50 -9.99
C THR A 72 -0.40 0.84 -9.44
N ASP A 73 0.85 1.21 -9.66
CA ASP A 73 1.43 2.43 -9.12
C ASP A 73 2.30 3.18 -10.14
N VAL A 74 2.33 4.49 -10.00
CA VAL A 74 3.01 5.39 -10.92
C VAL A 74 3.77 6.47 -10.14
N ILE A 75 5.04 6.65 -10.46
CA ILE A 75 5.80 7.82 -10.05
C ILE A 75 5.74 8.85 -11.16
N VAL A 76 5.32 10.07 -10.84
CA VAL A 76 5.36 11.21 -11.73
C VAL A 76 6.56 12.07 -11.37
N VAL A 77 7.40 12.39 -12.35
CA VAL A 77 8.55 13.29 -12.19
C VAL A 77 8.35 14.48 -13.11
N ARG A 78 8.35 15.66 -12.56
CA ARG A 78 8.22 16.92 -13.27
C ARG A 78 9.44 17.81 -13.03
N SER A 79 9.75 18.68 -13.98
CA SER A 79 10.75 19.73 -13.80
C SER A 79 10.42 20.99 -14.59
N ASP A 80 10.52 22.14 -13.93
CA ASP A 80 10.38 23.43 -14.59
C ASP A 80 11.69 23.89 -15.26
N ARG A 81 12.81 23.26 -14.92
CA ARG A 81 14.15 23.64 -15.41
C ARG A 81 14.69 22.69 -16.48
N TYR A 82 14.38 21.40 -16.36
CA TYR A 82 14.96 20.37 -17.20
C TYR A 82 13.88 19.69 -18.04
N ARG A 83 14.27 19.07 -19.12
CA ARG A 83 13.37 18.33 -20.00
C ARG A 83 13.80 16.87 -20.10
N ALA A 84 12.86 15.99 -20.36
CA ALA A 84 13.14 14.59 -20.70
C ALA A 84 14.15 14.52 -21.86
N HIS A 85 14.97 13.50 -21.83
CA HIS A 85 16.12 13.29 -22.72
C HIS A 85 17.29 14.30 -22.51
N THR A 86 17.32 15.01 -21.38
CA THR A 86 18.52 15.74 -20.95
C THR A 86 19.26 14.95 -19.86
N PRO A 87 20.60 15.02 -19.80
CA PRO A 87 21.39 14.21 -18.86
C PRO A 87 20.94 14.34 -17.39
N ARG A 88 20.55 15.56 -16.99
CA ARG A 88 20.11 15.81 -15.61
C ARG A 88 18.76 15.20 -15.31
N PHE A 89 17.79 15.33 -16.20
CA PHE A 89 16.46 14.74 -16.05
C PHE A 89 16.54 13.21 -16.10
N ASP A 90 17.27 12.66 -17.07
CA ASP A 90 17.46 11.22 -17.24
C ASP A 90 18.17 10.58 -16.04
N ALA A 91 19.08 11.33 -15.37
CA ALA A 91 19.74 10.85 -14.17
C ALA A 91 18.74 10.66 -13.00
N VAL A 92 17.79 11.59 -12.81
CA VAL A 92 16.77 11.49 -11.78
C VAL A 92 15.83 10.30 -12.07
N VAL A 93 15.34 10.18 -13.29
CA VAL A 93 14.47 9.06 -13.69
C VAL A 93 15.19 7.72 -13.54
N ARG A 94 16.45 7.63 -13.91
CA ARG A 94 17.26 6.41 -13.73
C ARG A 94 17.47 6.06 -12.26
N SER A 95 17.69 7.06 -11.43
CA SER A 95 17.83 6.88 -9.98
C SER A 95 16.53 6.32 -9.36
N LEU A 96 15.38 6.89 -9.73
CA LEU A 96 14.07 6.42 -9.28
C LEU A 96 13.77 5.00 -9.78
N ALA A 97 13.90 4.74 -11.08
CA ALA A 97 13.72 3.39 -11.61
C ALA A 97 14.67 2.37 -10.97
N GLY A 98 15.90 2.80 -10.65
CA GLY A 98 16.88 1.98 -9.94
C GLY A 98 16.53 1.72 -8.47
N ALA A 99 15.79 2.62 -7.83
CA ALA A 99 15.29 2.43 -6.47
C ALA A 99 14.04 1.53 -6.42
N VAL A 100 13.20 1.61 -7.46
CA VAL A 100 11.98 0.79 -7.56
C VAL A 100 12.29 -0.68 -7.85
N ARG A 101 13.24 -0.97 -8.76
CA ARG A 101 13.56 -2.34 -9.17
C ARG A 101 13.93 -3.30 -8.03
N PRO A 102 14.76 -2.93 -7.04
CA PRO A 102 15.09 -3.79 -5.91
C PRO A 102 14.04 -3.72 -4.78
N ALA A 103 13.02 -2.87 -4.88
CA ALA A 103 11.95 -2.82 -3.89
C ALA A 103 11.21 -4.16 -3.85
N GLY A 104 10.98 -4.68 -2.65
CA GLY A 104 10.38 -5.99 -2.49
C GLY A 104 9.00 -6.09 -3.13
N GLY A 105 8.75 -7.15 -3.89
CA GLY A 105 7.48 -7.45 -4.53
C GLY A 105 7.23 -6.72 -5.85
N VAL A 106 8.18 -5.93 -6.37
CA VAL A 106 8.01 -5.25 -7.67
C VAL A 106 8.29 -6.21 -8.82
N ASP A 107 7.29 -6.48 -9.63
CA ASP A 107 7.38 -7.42 -10.75
C ASP A 107 7.87 -6.77 -12.04
N ALA A 108 7.51 -5.53 -12.29
CA ALA A 108 7.91 -4.82 -13.50
C ALA A 108 8.08 -3.32 -13.26
N VAL A 109 9.11 -2.73 -13.85
CA VAL A 109 9.34 -1.27 -13.85
C VAL A 109 9.47 -0.81 -15.28
N ARG A 110 8.71 0.20 -15.66
CA ARG A 110 8.68 0.76 -17.00
C ARG A 110 8.94 2.27 -16.96
N SER A 111 9.96 2.71 -17.64
CA SER A 111 10.26 4.12 -17.87
C SER A 111 10.52 4.38 -19.37
N TYR A 112 10.46 5.64 -19.80
CA TYR A 112 10.80 5.96 -21.18
C TYR A 112 12.29 5.66 -21.51
N LEU A 113 13.14 5.57 -20.51
CA LEU A 113 14.56 5.20 -20.70
C LEU A 113 14.72 3.72 -21.11
N ASP A 114 13.81 2.85 -20.61
CA ASP A 114 13.83 1.41 -20.90
C ASP A 114 13.04 1.07 -22.15
N THR A 115 11.82 1.60 -22.23
CA THR A 115 10.84 1.21 -23.28
C THR A 115 10.92 2.08 -24.54
N ARG A 116 11.47 3.29 -24.43
CA ARG A 116 11.43 4.34 -25.48
C ARG A 116 10.00 4.71 -25.88
N ASP A 117 9.02 4.44 -25.02
CA ASP A 117 7.61 4.75 -25.27
C ASP A 117 7.37 6.26 -25.07
N PRO A 118 6.99 7.00 -26.11
CA PRO A 118 6.74 8.43 -26.00
C PRO A 118 5.51 8.75 -25.15
N ALA A 119 4.60 7.79 -24.93
CA ALA A 119 3.42 7.97 -24.08
C ALA A 119 3.78 8.17 -22.60
N LEU A 120 4.98 7.77 -22.19
CA LEU A 120 5.48 7.98 -20.83
C LEU A 120 6.07 9.38 -20.59
N VAL A 121 6.11 10.22 -21.62
CA VAL A 121 6.66 11.58 -21.54
C VAL A 121 5.58 12.58 -21.94
N SER A 122 5.43 13.66 -21.18
CA SER A 122 4.49 14.74 -21.49
C SER A 122 4.82 15.43 -22.80
N GLN A 123 3.83 16.05 -23.45
CA GLN A 123 3.99 16.74 -24.73
C GLN A 123 5.05 17.86 -24.67
N ASP A 124 5.13 18.58 -23.55
CA ASP A 124 6.12 19.63 -23.31
C ASP A 124 7.49 19.10 -22.86
N ARG A 125 7.60 17.78 -22.70
CA ARG A 125 8.78 17.07 -22.19
C ARG A 125 9.24 17.50 -20.80
N ARG A 126 8.37 18.10 -20.01
CA ARG A 126 8.69 18.53 -18.64
C ARG A 126 8.30 17.54 -17.57
N ALA A 127 7.52 16.53 -17.93
CA ALA A 127 7.12 15.45 -17.01
C ALA A 127 7.28 14.09 -17.66
N THR A 128 7.45 13.08 -16.80
CA THR A 128 7.45 11.66 -17.19
C THR A 128 6.82 10.80 -16.11
N MET A 129 6.42 9.60 -16.50
CA MET A 129 5.92 8.58 -15.61
C MET A 129 6.91 7.41 -15.54
N VAL A 130 7.15 6.92 -14.32
CA VAL A 130 7.76 5.61 -14.07
C VAL A 130 6.66 4.71 -13.51
N GLN A 131 6.29 3.70 -14.26
CA GLN A 131 5.24 2.76 -13.92
C GLN A 131 5.84 1.51 -13.29
N PHE A 132 5.17 0.95 -12.29
CA PHE A 132 5.55 -0.33 -11.71
C PHE A 132 4.33 -1.13 -11.31
N VAL A 133 4.52 -2.44 -11.16
CA VAL A 133 3.48 -3.39 -10.84
C VAL A 133 3.86 -4.06 -9.55
N ASP A 134 2.90 -4.14 -8.66
CA ASP A 134 3.03 -4.67 -7.30
C ASP A 134 4.24 -4.10 -6.53
N ALA A 135 4.05 -3.95 -5.26
CA ALA A 135 5.11 -3.73 -4.29
C ALA A 135 4.61 -4.28 -2.95
N SER A 136 5.48 -4.84 -2.16
CA SER A 136 5.17 -5.12 -0.76
C SER A 136 5.07 -3.81 0.02
N ASP A 137 4.45 -3.82 1.20
CA ASP A 137 4.33 -2.62 2.03
C ASP A 137 5.71 -2.00 2.36
N ALA A 138 6.70 -2.84 2.69
CA ALA A 138 8.08 -2.39 2.87
C ALA A 138 8.72 -1.86 1.57
N GLY A 139 8.31 -2.40 0.42
CA GLY A 139 8.73 -1.91 -0.90
C GLY A 139 8.17 -0.53 -1.19
N ILE A 140 6.90 -0.28 -0.89
CA ILE A 140 6.27 1.03 -1.02
C ILE A 140 6.96 2.08 -0.15
N ASP A 141 7.28 1.79 1.11
CA ASP A 141 7.99 2.73 1.97
C ASP A 141 9.36 3.11 1.40
N HIS A 142 10.08 2.14 0.83
CA HIS A 142 11.35 2.40 0.16
C HIS A 142 11.19 3.30 -1.07
N ILE A 143 10.14 3.07 -1.86
CA ILE A 143 9.82 3.85 -3.05
C ILE A 143 9.44 5.28 -2.66
N VAL A 144 8.55 5.46 -1.67
CA VAL A 144 8.16 6.79 -1.17
C VAL A 144 9.37 7.57 -0.71
N ALA A 145 10.27 6.97 0.09
CA ALA A 145 11.50 7.62 0.52
C ALA A 145 12.45 7.98 -0.66
N ALA A 146 12.42 7.22 -1.76
CA ALA A 146 13.19 7.56 -2.95
C ALA A 146 12.57 8.73 -3.72
N VAL A 147 11.23 8.79 -3.79
CA VAL A 147 10.48 9.89 -4.40
C VAL A 147 10.68 11.19 -3.63
N GLU A 148 10.59 11.18 -2.31
CA GLU A 148 10.85 12.34 -1.45
C GLU A 148 12.27 12.90 -1.66
N ARG A 149 13.26 12.03 -1.82
CA ARG A 149 14.63 12.47 -2.14
C ARG A 149 14.74 13.10 -3.53
N ALA A 150 13.96 12.64 -4.49
CA ALA A 150 13.92 13.21 -5.84
C ALA A 150 13.19 14.55 -5.84
N ASP A 151 12.10 14.67 -5.09
CA ASP A 151 11.34 15.92 -4.90
C ASP A 151 12.17 17.02 -4.24
N ALA A 152 13.02 16.65 -3.29
CA ALA A 152 13.95 17.57 -2.64
C ALA A 152 15.05 18.13 -3.57
N LEU A 153 15.19 17.62 -4.81
CA LEU A 153 16.19 18.11 -5.75
C LEU A 153 15.76 19.44 -6.37
N PRO A 154 16.62 20.45 -6.41
CA PRO A 154 16.28 21.77 -6.96
C PRO A 154 15.78 21.71 -8.41
N GLY A 155 14.55 22.18 -8.62
CA GLY A 155 13.91 22.25 -9.93
C GLY A 155 13.26 20.93 -10.38
N PHE A 156 13.06 20.00 -9.48
CA PHE A 156 12.24 18.81 -9.66
C PHE A 156 11.06 18.82 -8.71
N ASP A 157 10.01 18.14 -9.11
CA ASP A 157 8.80 17.83 -8.37
C ASP A 157 8.51 16.35 -8.67
N ALA A 158 8.46 15.53 -7.64
CA ALA A 158 8.26 14.10 -7.77
C ALA A 158 7.18 13.62 -6.79
N SER A 159 6.26 12.81 -7.30
CA SER A 159 5.18 12.23 -6.51
C SER A 159 4.92 10.79 -6.95
N VAL A 160 4.40 9.99 -6.05
CA VAL A 160 3.97 8.62 -6.33
C VAL A 160 2.47 8.48 -6.01
N THR A 161 1.76 7.74 -6.84
CA THR A 161 0.34 7.44 -6.64
C THR A 161 0.00 6.07 -7.18
N GLY A 162 -1.03 5.45 -6.66
CA GLY A 162 -1.54 4.15 -7.06
C GLY A 162 -2.25 3.48 -5.90
N GLN A 163 -2.71 2.25 -6.11
CA GLN A 163 -3.53 1.55 -5.12
C GLN A 163 -2.78 1.40 -3.78
N LYS A 164 -1.58 0.88 -3.80
CA LYS A 164 -0.78 0.63 -2.59
C LYS A 164 -0.40 1.92 -1.85
N THR A 165 -0.08 2.97 -2.59
CA THR A 165 0.25 4.27 -1.99
C THR A 165 -0.96 4.91 -1.31
N ILE A 166 -2.14 4.80 -1.95
CA ILE A 166 -3.41 5.30 -1.39
C ILE A 166 -3.77 4.53 -0.12
N ASP A 167 -3.67 3.20 -0.14
CA ASP A 167 -3.96 2.34 1.03
C ASP A 167 -3.03 2.68 2.20
N ARG A 168 -1.74 2.89 1.93
CA ARG A 168 -0.74 3.32 2.92
C ARG A 168 -1.11 4.66 3.56
N ASP A 169 -1.40 5.66 2.74
CA ASP A 169 -1.72 7.01 3.21
C ASP A 169 -3.03 7.02 4.00
N PHE A 170 -4.01 6.24 3.58
CA PHE A 170 -5.27 6.05 4.30
C PHE A 170 -5.06 5.41 5.67
N ASN A 171 -4.22 4.38 5.76
CA ASN A 171 -3.89 3.72 7.02
C ASN A 171 -3.16 4.68 7.98
N ALA A 172 -2.17 5.42 7.47
CA ALA A 172 -1.42 6.40 8.26
C ALA A 172 -2.33 7.53 8.79
N LEU A 173 -3.27 8.01 7.97
CA LEU A 173 -4.26 9.01 8.38
C LEU A 173 -5.20 8.47 9.45
N SER A 174 -5.70 7.24 9.26
CA SER A 174 -6.59 6.58 10.22
C SER A 174 -5.93 6.36 11.58
N GLU A 175 -4.66 5.95 11.61
CA GLU A 175 -3.89 5.82 12.85
C GLU A 175 -3.68 7.17 13.55
N SER A 176 -3.40 8.22 12.78
CA SER A 176 -3.24 9.57 13.32
C SER A 176 -4.53 10.10 13.93
N ASP A 177 -5.66 9.87 13.28
CA ASP A 177 -6.98 10.28 13.78
C ASP A 177 -7.35 9.55 15.08
N LEU A 178 -7.05 8.25 15.18
CA LEU A 178 -7.28 7.46 16.39
C LEU A 178 -6.40 7.90 17.57
N GLN A 179 -5.23 8.47 17.30
CA GLN A 179 -4.33 8.99 18.35
C GLN A 179 -4.71 10.41 18.81
N SER A 180 -5.45 11.13 17.96
CA SER A 180 -5.81 12.54 18.20
C SER A 180 -7.19 12.72 18.83
N GLY A 181 -8.04 11.69 18.85
CA GLY A 181 -9.39 11.66 19.45
C GLY A 181 -9.37 11.08 20.84
#